data_c66665d8daaac58121c7de7c84d4bff1
#
_entry.id   c66665d8daaac58121c7de7c84d4bff1
#
_cell.length_a   1.000
_cell.length_b   1.000
_cell.length_c   1.000
_cell.angle_alpha   90.00
_cell.angle_beta   90.00
_cell.angle_gamma   90.00
#
_symmetry.space_group_name_H-M   'P 1'
#
loop_
_entity.id
_entity.type
_entity.pdbx_description
1 polymer ?
#
loop_
_entity_poly.entity_id
_entity_poly.type
_entity_poly.pdbx_seq_one_letter_code
_entity_poly.pdbx_strand_id
1 'polypeptide(L)'
;MDVHEIIKDIKGQFRLFMNGVVSQSMREKGLDYKLNFGIELPRLKEIAARYEKNHDVAQALWKENIRECKILAGMLQPVETFYPEIADIWVEDMRYPEIAELTCMTLFQELPYASEKAFEWMADDREYFQLCGFMLMARLLMKGNQLNECAEAEFLDQALTSLQSEELLPQKAAATALRKFAVQSRENSKKINRLLAPIVKSDKPGVAVLASEIKLEAEYWH
;
A
#
# COMPACT_ATOMS: atom_id res chain seq x y z
N MET A 1 -12.43 -8.11 -27.80
CA MET A 1 -13.29 -8.80 -26.80
C MET A 1 -14.06 -7.73 -26.05
N ASP A 2 -15.33 -7.97 -25.80
CA ASP A 2 -16.14 -7.12 -24.92
C ASP A 2 -15.63 -7.23 -23.46
N VAL A 3 -15.85 -6.20 -22.64
CA VAL A 3 -15.45 -6.17 -21.22
C VAL A 3 -15.95 -7.40 -20.46
N HIS A 4 -17.21 -7.80 -20.71
CA HIS A 4 -17.81 -8.97 -20.07
C HIS A 4 -17.11 -10.29 -20.44
N GLU A 5 -16.72 -10.44 -21.70
CA GLU A 5 -15.97 -11.61 -22.19
C GLU A 5 -14.59 -11.69 -21.55
N ILE A 6 -13.87 -10.55 -21.44
CA ILE A 6 -12.56 -10.47 -20.78
C ILE A 6 -12.67 -10.89 -19.32
N ILE A 7 -13.64 -10.36 -18.58
CA ILE A 7 -13.85 -10.71 -17.16
C ILE A 7 -14.19 -12.18 -16.99
N LYS A 8 -15.02 -12.73 -17.88
CA LYS A 8 -15.38 -14.16 -17.87
C LYS A 8 -14.16 -15.04 -18.11
N ASP A 9 -13.30 -14.65 -19.05
CA ASP A 9 -12.05 -15.36 -19.34
C ASP A 9 -11.08 -15.30 -18.14
N ILE A 10 -10.86 -14.11 -17.56
CA ILE A 10 -10.05 -13.93 -16.34
C ILE A 10 -10.55 -14.84 -15.22
N LYS A 11 -11.85 -14.83 -14.92
CA LYS A 11 -12.45 -15.69 -13.89
C LYS A 11 -12.33 -17.20 -14.24
N GLY A 12 -12.33 -17.53 -15.53
CA GLY A 12 -12.04 -18.89 -15.99
C GLY A 12 -10.63 -19.34 -15.62
N GLN A 13 -9.64 -18.45 -15.77
CA GLN A 13 -8.26 -18.75 -15.40
C GLN A 13 -8.08 -18.91 -13.90
N PHE A 14 -8.83 -18.21 -13.05
CA PHE A 14 -8.75 -18.39 -11.59
C PHE A 14 -9.04 -19.84 -11.18
N ARG A 15 -9.94 -20.52 -11.86
CA ARG A 15 -10.24 -21.94 -11.57
C ARG A 15 -9.10 -22.88 -11.90
N LEU A 16 -8.25 -22.51 -12.85
CA LEU A 16 -7.09 -23.30 -13.25
C LEU A 16 -5.93 -23.16 -12.25
N PHE A 17 -5.82 -22.02 -11.58
CA PHE A 17 -4.72 -21.68 -10.69
C PHE A 17 -5.11 -21.62 -9.20
N MET A 18 -6.35 -22.02 -8.87
CA MET A 18 -6.85 -21.97 -7.50
C MET A 18 -6.03 -22.85 -6.55
N ASN A 19 -5.77 -22.31 -5.35
CA ASN A 19 -5.11 -23.01 -4.27
C ASN A 19 -6.00 -22.99 -3.02
N GLY A 20 -6.71 -24.09 -2.79
CA GLY A 20 -7.66 -24.22 -1.68
C GLY A 20 -6.99 -24.09 -0.30
N VAL A 21 -5.76 -24.58 -0.13
CA VAL A 21 -5.02 -24.50 1.13
C VAL A 21 -4.69 -23.05 1.47
N VAL A 22 -4.20 -22.29 0.48
CA VAL A 22 -3.89 -20.85 0.63
C VAL A 22 -5.17 -20.07 0.91
N SER A 23 -6.24 -20.31 0.15
CA SER A 23 -7.54 -19.66 0.34
C SER A 23 -8.10 -19.92 1.75
N GLN A 24 -8.00 -21.15 2.25
CA GLN A 24 -8.43 -21.49 3.61
C GLN A 24 -7.59 -20.76 4.67
N SER A 25 -6.26 -20.79 4.55
CA SER A 25 -5.37 -20.08 5.47
C SER A 25 -5.65 -18.57 5.51
N MET A 26 -5.99 -17.97 4.37
CA MET A 26 -6.39 -16.55 4.30
C MET A 26 -7.69 -16.29 5.09
N ARG A 27 -8.70 -17.16 4.96
CA ARG A 27 -9.95 -17.03 5.71
C ARG A 27 -9.73 -17.19 7.22
N GLU A 28 -8.90 -18.15 7.62
CA GLU A 28 -8.54 -18.35 9.03
C GLU A 28 -7.83 -17.13 9.64
N LYS A 29 -7.18 -16.32 8.81
CA LYS A 29 -6.54 -15.04 9.17
C LYS A 29 -7.48 -13.83 9.07
N GLY A 30 -8.78 -14.05 8.83
CA GLY A 30 -9.79 -12.99 8.82
C GLY A 30 -10.05 -12.33 7.47
N LEU A 31 -9.55 -12.88 6.36
CA LEU A 31 -9.86 -12.39 5.02
C LEU A 31 -11.18 -13.00 4.53
N ASP A 32 -12.29 -12.33 4.73
CA ASP A 32 -13.66 -12.79 4.49
C ASP A 32 -14.23 -12.32 3.14
N TYR A 33 -13.42 -12.26 2.09
CA TYR A 33 -13.89 -12.02 0.73
C TYR A 33 -15.04 -12.99 0.38
N LYS A 34 -16.04 -12.50 -0.38
CA LYS A 34 -17.10 -13.37 -0.91
C LYS A 34 -16.52 -14.56 -1.66
N LEU A 35 -15.45 -14.33 -2.40
CA LEU A 35 -14.68 -15.36 -3.09
C LEU A 35 -13.19 -15.06 -3.01
N ASN A 36 -12.40 -16.11 -2.77
CA ASN A 36 -10.95 -16.07 -2.73
C ASN A 36 -10.43 -17.40 -3.30
N PHE A 37 -9.69 -17.32 -4.37
CA PHE A 37 -9.12 -18.49 -5.05
C PHE A 37 -7.75 -18.89 -4.49
N GLY A 38 -7.13 -18.06 -3.66
CA GLY A 38 -5.80 -18.32 -3.08
C GLY A 38 -4.67 -18.28 -4.12
N ILE A 39 -4.84 -17.51 -5.20
CA ILE A 39 -3.83 -17.41 -6.26
C ILE A 39 -2.69 -16.51 -5.79
N GLU A 40 -1.47 -17.00 -5.93
CA GLU A 40 -0.28 -16.24 -5.58
C GLU A 40 0.01 -15.09 -6.56
N LEU A 41 0.64 -14.03 -6.05
CA LEU A 41 0.91 -12.81 -6.82
C LEU A 41 1.68 -13.04 -8.15
N PRO A 42 2.69 -13.94 -8.23
CA PRO A 42 3.36 -14.22 -9.51
C PRO A 42 2.39 -14.73 -10.59
N ARG A 43 1.44 -15.58 -10.21
CA ARG A 43 0.42 -16.10 -11.14
C ARG A 43 -0.58 -15.01 -11.57
N LEU A 44 -0.95 -14.12 -10.65
CA LEU A 44 -1.80 -12.97 -11.01
C LEU A 44 -1.10 -12.04 -12.00
N LYS A 45 0.21 -11.82 -11.85
CA LYS A 45 1.02 -11.06 -12.82
C LYS A 45 1.07 -11.75 -14.19
N GLU A 46 1.19 -13.08 -14.24
CA GLU A 46 1.15 -13.86 -15.49
C GLU A 46 -0.22 -13.76 -16.16
N ILE A 47 -1.32 -13.76 -15.38
CA ILE A 47 -2.66 -13.55 -15.90
C ILE A 47 -2.80 -12.13 -16.46
N ALA A 48 -2.42 -11.11 -15.67
CA ALA A 48 -2.50 -9.72 -16.10
C ALA A 48 -1.73 -9.45 -17.40
N ALA A 49 -0.56 -10.06 -17.57
CA ALA A 49 0.28 -9.91 -18.77
C ALA A 49 -0.35 -10.41 -20.08
N ARG A 50 -1.46 -11.15 -20.00
CA ARG A 50 -2.19 -11.65 -21.18
C ARG A 50 -3.21 -10.65 -21.73
N TYR A 51 -3.48 -9.58 -21.00
CA TYR A 51 -4.49 -8.58 -21.35
C TYR A 51 -3.85 -7.20 -21.47
N GLU A 52 -4.35 -6.42 -22.42
CA GLU A 52 -4.03 -5.01 -22.49
C GLU A 52 -4.70 -4.27 -21.33
N LYS A 53 -4.02 -3.24 -20.84
CA LYS A 53 -4.58 -2.36 -19.81
C LYS A 53 -5.85 -1.69 -20.36
N ASN A 54 -6.94 -1.77 -19.59
CA ASN A 54 -8.24 -1.22 -19.99
C ASN A 54 -9.00 -0.71 -18.76
N HIS A 55 -9.42 0.56 -18.83
CA HIS A 55 -10.11 1.23 -17.73
C HIS A 55 -11.43 0.52 -17.35
N ASP A 56 -12.26 0.20 -18.34
CA ASP A 56 -13.58 -0.39 -18.09
C ASP A 56 -13.45 -1.79 -17.49
N VAL A 57 -12.48 -2.58 -17.95
CA VAL A 57 -12.15 -3.89 -17.37
C VAL A 57 -11.68 -3.74 -15.93
N ALA A 58 -10.78 -2.79 -15.65
CA ALA A 58 -10.26 -2.55 -14.31
C ALA A 58 -11.37 -2.10 -13.35
N GLN A 59 -12.24 -1.16 -13.77
CA GLN A 59 -13.37 -0.71 -12.96
C GLN A 59 -14.37 -1.83 -12.68
N ALA A 60 -14.65 -2.67 -13.69
CA ALA A 60 -15.55 -3.80 -13.51
C ALA A 60 -14.96 -4.88 -12.58
N LEU A 61 -13.66 -5.17 -12.68
CA LEU A 61 -12.95 -6.06 -11.76
C LEU A 61 -12.93 -5.49 -10.32
N TRP A 62 -12.73 -4.18 -10.17
CA TRP A 62 -12.71 -3.55 -8.84
C TRP A 62 -14.04 -3.70 -8.09
N LYS A 63 -15.15 -3.65 -8.79
CA LYS A 63 -16.50 -3.82 -8.22
C LYS A 63 -16.78 -5.24 -7.69
N GLU A 64 -15.99 -6.22 -8.11
CA GLU A 64 -16.18 -7.61 -7.65
C GLU A 64 -15.64 -7.80 -6.23
N ASN A 65 -16.42 -8.44 -5.37
CA ASN A 65 -15.95 -8.85 -4.03
C ASN A 65 -15.16 -10.16 -4.11
N ILE A 66 -14.13 -10.16 -4.95
CA ILE A 66 -13.21 -11.27 -5.20
C ILE A 66 -11.80 -10.73 -5.07
N ARG A 67 -10.99 -11.34 -4.18
CA ARG A 67 -9.62 -10.90 -3.90
C ARG A 67 -8.78 -10.71 -5.19
N GLU A 68 -8.76 -11.72 -6.02
CA GLU A 68 -7.96 -11.75 -7.25
C GLU A 68 -8.44 -10.69 -8.26
N CYS A 69 -9.74 -10.40 -8.31
CA CYS A 69 -10.27 -9.33 -9.15
C CYS A 69 -9.79 -7.95 -8.70
N LYS A 70 -9.81 -7.66 -7.38
CA LYS A 70 -9.29 -6.41 -6.81
C LYS A 70 -7.81 -6.21 -7.15
N ILE A 71 -7.00 -7.27 -7.02
CA ILE A 71 -5.56 -7.21 -7.33
C ILE A 71 -5.33 -6.97 -8.83
N LEU A 72 -6.03 -7.70 -9.70
CA LEU A 72 -5.91 -7.53 -11.15
C LEU A 72 -6.43 -6.17 -11.64
N ALA A 73 -7.44 -5.60 -10.98
CA ALA A 73 -7.90 -4.25 -11.29
C ALA A 73 -6.76 -3.23 -11.22
N GLY A 74 -5.94 -3.26 -10.15
CA GLY A 74 -4.76 -2.39 -10.03
C GLY A 74 -3.70 -2.64 -11.10
N MET A 75 -3.55 -3.87 -11.57
CA MET A 75 -2.57 -4.21 -12.62
C MET A 75 -3.03 -3.82 -14.02
N LEU A 76 -4.34 -3.90 -14.29
CA LEU A 76 -4.93 -3.67 -15.61
C LEU A 76 -5.43 -2.24 -15.80
N GLN A 77 -5.41 -1.39 -14.78
CA GLN A 77 -5.78 0.01 -14.87
C GLN A 77 -4.70 0.81 -15.63
N PRO A 78 -5.06 1.50 -16.73
CA PRO A 78 -4.16 2.48 -17.35
C PRO A 78 -4.00 3.70 -16.44
N VAL A 79 -2.77 4.20 -16.31
CA VAL A 79 -2.44 5.37 -15.48
C VAL A 79 -3.10 6.64 -16.02
N GLU A 80 -3.16 6.76 -17.35
CA GLU A 80 -3.63 7.95 -18.07
C GLU A 80 -5.14 8.22 -17.87
N THR A 81 -5.90 7.20 -17.54
CA THR A 81 -7.36 7.29 -17.35
C THR A 81 -7.79 7.13 -15.88
N PHE A 82 -6.83 7.13 -14.96
CA PHE A 82 -7.10 7.00 -13.53
C PHE A 82 -6.98 8.36 -12.85
N TYR A 83 -8.11 9.02 -12.62
CA TYR A 83 -8.19 10.36 -12.04
C TYR A 83 -8.12 10.32 -10.50
N PRO A 84 -7.70 11.43 -9.85
CA PRO A 84 -7.56 11.51 -8.39
C PRO A 84 -8.81 11.07 -7.62
N GLU A 85 -9.99 11.45 -8.11
CA GLU A 85 -11.28 11.12 -7.47
C GLU A 85 -11.56 9.62 -7.51
N ILE A 86 -11.12 8.92 -8.56
CA ILE A 86 -11.26 7.46 -8.65
C ILE A 86 -10.32 6.79 -7.66
N ALA A 87 -9.13 7.35 -7.45
CA ALA A 87 -8.19 6.84 -6.45
C ALA A 87 -8.79 6.92 -5.04
N ASP A 88 -9.42 8.04 -4.68
CA ASP A 88 -10.10 8.22 -3.40
C ASP A 88 -11.24 7.20 -3.22
N ILE A 89 -12.07 7.00 -4.25
CA ILE A 89 -13.15 6.00 -4.23
C ILE A 89 -12.58 4.58 -4.01
N TRP A 90 -11.46 4.27 -4.67
CA TRP A 90 -10.85 2.95 -4.50
C TRP A 90 -10.29 2.76 -3.09
N VAL A 91 -9.65 3.78 -2.51
CA VAL A 91 -9.15 3.73 -1.13
C VAL A 91 -10.30 3.56 -0.14
N GLU A 92 -11.39 4.30 -0.31
CA GLU A 92 -12.57 4.19 0.55
C GLU A 92 -13.26 2.82 0.50
N ASP A 93 -13.20 2.13 -0.65
CA ASP A 93 -13.74 0.76 -0.82
C ASP A 93 -12.81 -0.34 -0.30
N MET A 94 -11.58 -0.02 0.11
CA MET A 94 -10.64 -1.02 0.62
C MET A 94 -11.07 -1.55 1.97
N ARG A 95 -10.93 -2.87 2.16
CA ARG A 95 -11.27 -3.57 3.40
C ARG A 95 -10.10 -4.38 3.97
N TYR A 96 -9.06 -4.59 3.18
CA TYR A 96 -7.93 -5.42 3.53
C TYR A 96 -6.60 -4.72 3.21
N PRO A 97 -5.65 -4.71 4.17
CA PRO A 97 -4.34 -4.08 3.98
C PRO A 97 -3.58 -4.59 2.75
N GLU A 98 -3.76 -5.87 2.41
CA GLU A 98 -3.15 -6.47 1.21
C GLU A 98 -3.56 -5.73 -0.07
N ILE A 99 -4.83 -5.34 -0.19
CA ILE A 99 -5.30 -4.59 -1.38
C ILE A 99 -4.68 -3.20 -1.41
N ALA A 100 -4.60 -2.51 -0.27
CA ALA A 100 -3.95 -1.21 -0.18
C ALA A 100 -2.47 -1.31 -0.59
N GLU A 101 -1.73 -2.27 -0.05
CA GLU A 101 -0.32 -2.48 -0.35
C GLU A 101 -0.09 -2.78 -1.84
N LEU A 102 -0.86 -3.74 -2.40
CA LEU A 102 -0.71 -4.15 -3.79
C LEU A 102 -1.14 -3.06 -4.76
N THR A 103 -2.19 -2.29 -4.45
CA THR A 103 -2.63 -1.18 -5.30
C THR A 103 -1.63 -0.03 -5.27
N CYS A 104 -1.07 0.31 -4.11
CA CYS A 104 0.03 1.27 -4.01
C CYS A 104 1.24 0.82 -4.86
N MET A 105 1.57 -0.48 -4.84
CA MET A 105 2.71 -1.03 -5.56
C MET A 105 2.48 -1.12 -7.07
N THR A 106 1.28 -1.47 -7.53
CA THR A 106 1.03 -1.78 -8.95
C THR A 106 0.45 -0.61 -9.74
N LEU A 107 -0.19 0.35 -9.07
CA LEU A 107 -0.87 1.45 -9.72
C LEU A 107 -0.50 2.82 -9.11
N PHE A 108 -0.75 3.05 -7.82
CA PHE A 108 -0.70 4.40 -7.25
C PHE A 108 0.69 5.04 -7.33
N GLN A 109 1.76 4.27 -7.17
CA GLN A 109 3.14 4.80 -7.29
C GLN A 109 3.52 5.28 -8.69
N GLU A 110 2.75 4.94 -9.72
CA GLU A 110 2.99 5.32 -11.12
C GLU A 110 2.13 6.53 -11.56
N LEU A 111 1.22 7.00 -10.69
CA LEU A 111 0.33 8.11 -10.99
C LEU A 111 1.09 9.45 -11.00
N PRO A 112 0.80 10.36 -11.93
CA PRO A 112 1.49 11.65 -12.00
C PRO A 112 1.27 12.53 -10.76
N TYR A 113 0.18 12.30 -10.03
CA TYR A 113 -0.19 12.98 -8.79
C TYR A 113 0.07 12.14 -7.52
N ALA A 114 0.89 11.08 -7.62
CA ALA A 114 1.16 10.15 -6.52
C ALA A 114 1.70 10.85 -5.26
N SER A 115 2.61 11.81 -5.43
CA SER A 115 3.18 12.55 -4.31
C SER A 115 2.14 13.41 -3.59
N GLU A 116 1.29 14.09 -4.33
CA GLU A 116 0.19 14.90 -3.80
C GLU A 116 -0.79 14.04 -2.99
N LYS A 117 -1.26 12.94 -3.58
CA LYS A 117 -2.15 12.00 -2.89
C LYS A 117 -1.51 11.32 -1.67
N ALA A 118 -0.20 11.07 -1.68
CA ALA A 118 0.47 10.54 -0.50
C ALA A 118 0.33 11.47 0.69
N PHE A 119 0.57 12.79 0.52
CA PHE A 119 0.41 13.77 1.59
C PHE A 119 -1.05 13.98 2.00
N GLU A 120 -1.97 14.09 1.03
CA GLU A 120 -3.39 14.23 1.30
C GLU A 120 -3.92 13.05 2.14
N TRP A 121 -3.58 11.82 1.75
CA TRP A 121 -4.05 10.63 2.45
C TRP A 121 -3.35 10.40 3.79
N MET A 122 -2.10 10.79 3.97
CA MET A 122 -1.44 10.73 5.29
C MET A 122 -2.10 11.67 6.29
N ALA A 123 -2.63 12.81 5.84
CA ALA A 123 -3.31 13.81 6.66
C ALA A 123 -4.79 13.51 6.93
N ASP A 124 -5.36 12.50 6.27
CA ASP A 124 -6.76 12.06 6.47
C ASP A 124 -6.93 11.38 7.84
N ASP A 125 -8.14 11.40 8.40
CA ASP A 125 -8.47 10.75 9.67
C ASP A 125 -8.94 9.29 9.50
N ARG A 126 -9.21 8.86 8.26
CA ARG A 126 -9.66 7.50 7.94
C ARG A 126 -8.49 6.52 7.84
N GLU A 127 -8.60 5.39 8.53
CA GLU A 127 -7.52 4.40 8.68
C GLU A 127 -6.92 3.95 7.35
N TYR A 128 -7.74 3.62 6.34
CA TYR A 128 -7.26 3.15 5.04
C TYR A 128 -6.64 4.24 4.18
N PHE A 129 -7.05 5.50 4.35
CA PHE A 129 -6.40 6.61 3.69
C PHE A 129 -5.01 6.82 4.25
N GLN A 130 -4.85 6.87 5.58
CA GLN A 130 -3.52 6.97 6.19
C GLN A 130 -2.63 5.78 5.81
N LEU A 131 -3.17 4.56 5.84
CA LEU A 131 -2.45 3.36 5.39
C LEU A 131 -1.91 3.54 3.97
N CYS A 132 -2.77 3.91 3.01
CA CYS A 132 -2.39 4.13 1.63
C CYS A 132 -1.39 5.29 1.49
N GLY A 133 -1.60 6.39 2.21
CA GLY A 133 -0.71 7.56 2.20
C GLY A 133 0.73 7.18 2.60
N PHE A 134 0.91 6.52 3.74
CA PHE A 134 2.22 6.08 4.19
C PHE A 134 2.83 4.97 3.32
N MET A 135 2.01 4.02 2.85
CA MET A 135 2.47 2.98 1.91
C MET A 135 2.94 3.60 0.59
N LEU A 136 2.19 4.55 0.05
CA LEU A 136 2.54 5.25 -1.18
C LEU A 136 3.82 6.09 -0.98
N MET A 137 3.93 6.84 0.12
CA MET A 137 5.15 7.57 0.45
C MET A 137 6.35 6.62 0.55
N ALA A 138 6.23 5.50 1.23
CA ALA A 138 7.29 4.50 1.29
C ALA A 138 7.73 4.01 -0.10
N ARG A 139 6.77 3.81 -1.03
CA ARG A 139 7.05 3.41 -2.42
C ARG A 139 7.78 4.51 -3.18
N LEU A 140 7.36 5.76 -3.04
CA LEU A 140 8.02 6.91 -3.69
C LEU A 140 9.45 7.08 -3.18
N LEU A 141 9.67 6.98 -1.88
CA LEU A 141 11.01 7.01 -1.28
C LEU A 141 11.91 5.86 -1.79
N MET A 142 11.37 4.66 -1.93
CA MET A 142 12.10 3.51 -2.50
C MET A 142 12.45 3.71 -3.99
N LYS A 143 11.67 4.48 -4.74
CA LYS A 143 11.97 4.87 -6.13
C LYS A 143 13.03 5.99 -6.21
N GLY A 144 13.51 6.48 -5.08
CA GLY A 144 14.54 7.53 -5.01
C GLY A 144 14.00 8.96 -5.03
N ASN A 145 12.69 9.14 -4.86
CA ASN A 145 12.11 10.48 -4.75
C ASN A 145 12.70 11.19 -3.53
N GLN A 146 13.09 12.45 -3.74
CA GLN A 146 13.61 13.32 -2.69
C GLN A 146 12.51 14.29 -2.26
N LEU A 147 12.41 14.52 -0.96
CA LEU A 147 11.51 15.51 -0.39
C LEU A 147 12.27 16.84 -0.25
N ASN A 148 11.66 17.96 -0.60
CA ASN A 148 12.17 19.28 -0.24
C ASN A 148 11.96 19.53 1.27
N GLU A 149 12.57 20.56 1.82
CA GLU A 149 12.54 20.84 3.27
C GLU A 149 11.12 20.92 3.86
N CYS A 150 10.18 21.56 3.14
CA CYS A 150 8.79 21.68 3.61
C CYS A 150 8.08 20.32 3.60
N ALA A 151 8.19 19.58 2.48
CA ALA A 151 7.59 18.25 2.36
C ALA A 151 8.19 17.25 3.34
N GLU A 152 9.51 17.33 3.59
CA GLU A 152 10.17 16.50 4.58
C GLU A 152 9.67 16.78 5.99
N ALA A 153 9.57 18.06 6.38
CA ALA A 153 9.06 18.46 7.69
C ALA A 153 7.64 17.97 7.91
N GLU A 154 6.76 18.14 6.91
CA GLU A 154 5.38 17.67 6.97
C GLU A 154 5.30 16.14 7.05
N PHE A 155 6.04 15.43 6.20
CA PHE A 155 6.10 13.96 6.24
C PHE A 155 6.54 13.44 7.61
N LEU A 156 7.60 14.01 8.18
CA LEU A 156 8.13 13.59 9.47
C LEU A 156 7.14 13.87 10.61
N ASP A 157 6.47 15.02 10.61
CA ASP A 157 5.45 15.35 11.61
C ASP A 157 4.28 14.38 11.57
N GLN A 158 3.71 14.14 10.40
CA GLN A 158 2.61 13.19 10.21
C GLN A 158 3.02 11.75 10.56
N ALA A 159 4.21 11.31 10.12
CA ALA A 159 4.68 9.96 10.38
C ALA A 159 4.98 9.71 11.86
N LEU A 160 5.55 10.68 12.58
CA LEU A 160 5.79 10.57 14.01
C LEU A 160 4.50 10.63 14.84
N THR A 161 3.50 11.37 14.38
CA THR A 161 2.16 11.40 14.97
C THR A 161 1.48 10.04 14.81
N SER A 162 1.44 9.50 13.59
CA SER A 162 0.83 8.19 13.31
C SER A 162 1.58 7.03 13.95
N LEU A 163 2.92 7.13 14.12
CA LEU A 163 3.71 6.12 14.85
C LEU A 163 3.26 5.97 16.31
N GLN A 164 2.71 7.03 16.91
CA GLN A 164 2.24 7.04 18.28
C GLN A 164 0.72 6.81 18.42
N SER A 165 0.02 6.63 17.28
CA SER A 165 -1.41 6.32 17.23
C SER A 165 -1.71 4.95 17.87
N GLU A 166 -2.98 4.75 18.21
CA GLU A 166 -3.51 3.45 18.66
C GLU A 166 -3.96 2.57 17.50
N GLU A 167 -4.13 3.16 16.31
CA GLU A 167 -4.51 2.45 15.09
C GLU A 167 -3.31 1.74 14.47
N LEU A 168 -3.37 0.41 14.46
CA LEU A 168 -2.23 -0.44 14.10
C LEU A 168 -1.82 -0.34 12.62
N LEU A 169 -2.78 -0.13 11.70
CA LEU A 169 -2.47 -0.09 10.27
C LEU A 169 -1.69 1.18 9.91
N PRO A 170 -2.16 2.40 10.22
CA PRO A 170 -1.38 3.62 10.01
C PRO A 170 -0.05 3.62 10.77
N GLN A 171 -0.02 3.13 12.02
CA GLN A 171 1.19 3.04 12.83
C GLN A 171 2.29 2.23 12.13
N LYS A 172 1.96 1.01 11.65
CA LYS A 172 2.91 0.15 10.94
C LYS A 172 3.33 0.72 9.58
N ALA A 173 2.40 1.35 8.87
CA ALA A 173 2.68 1.97 7.59
C ALA A 173 3.61 3.19 7.75
N ALA A 174 3.36 4.03 8.74
CA ALA A 174 4.24 5.16 9.11
C ALA A 174 5.64 4.67 9.49
N ALA A 175 5.75 3.61 10.32
CA ALA A 175 7.03 2.99 10.64
C ALA A 175 7.77 2.52 9.38
N THR A 176 7.05 1.93 8.41
CA THR A 176 7.64 1.50 7.14
C THR A 176 8.14 2.69 6.34
N ALA A 177 7.37 3.77 6.22
CA ALA A 177 7.78 4.98 5.51
C ALA A 177 9.00 5.64 6.17
N LEU A 178 9.04 5.74 7.50
CA LEU A 178 10.21 6.26 8.25
C LEU A 178 11.47 5.43 7.99
N ARG A 179 11.37 4.09 7.95
CA ARG A 179 12.50 3.23 7.58
C ARG A 179 13.00 3.53 6.16
N LYS A 180 12.10 3.67 5.20
CA LYS A 180 12.49 3.97 3.81
C LYS A 180 13.11 5.35 3.67
N PHE A 181 12.66 6.34 4.42
CA PHE A 181 13.29 7.64 4.48
C PHE A 181 14.69 7.57 5.11
N ALA A 182 14.83 6.87 6.24
CA ALA A 182 16.10 6.76 6.97
C ALA A 182 17.22 6.17 6.11
N VAL A 183 16.92 5.15 5.30
CA VAL A 183 17.95 4.45 4.50
C VAL A 183 18.34 5.17 3.22
N GLN A 184 17.70 6.28 2.84
CA GLN A 184 18.07 7.04 1.65
C GLN A 184 19.41 7.75 1.79
N SER A 185 19.76 8.22 3.00
CA SER A 185 21.01 8.91 3.23
C SER A 185 21.44 8.82 4.71
N ARG A 186 22.76 8.99 4.95
CA ARG A 186 23.31 9.08 6.31
C ARG A 186 22.75 10.26 7.09
N GLU A 187 22.39 11.34 6.40
CA GLU A 187 21.78 12.52 7.03
C GLU A 187 20.37 12.19 7.53
N ASN A 188 19.55 11.55 6.69
CA ASN A 188 18.21 11.08 7.04
C ASN A 188 18.26 10.10 8.21
N SER A 189 19.21 9.15 8.21
CA SER A 189 19.43 8.22 9.32
C SER A 189 19.69 8.95 10.63
N LYS A 190 20.62 9.93 10.65
CA LYS A 190 20.91 10.74 11.83
C LYS A 190 19.70 11.54 12.30
N LYS A 191 18.91 12.08 11.35
CA LYS A 191 17.70 12.85 11.64
C LYS A 191 16.64 11.96 12.32
N ILE A 192 16.36 10.79 11.75
CA ILE A 192 15.42 9.80 12.31
C ILE A 192 15.88 9.36 13.71
N ASN A 193 17.15 9.02 13.89
CA ASN A 193 17.68 8.61 15.19
C ASN A 193 17.49 9.67 16.28
N ARG A 194 17.64 10.96 15.93
CA ARG A 194 17.40 12.08 16.83
C ARG A 194 15.90 12.22 17.17
N LEU A 195 15.03 12.14 16.18
CA LEU A 195 13.58 12.30 16.34
C LEU A 195 12.96 11.15 17.14
N LEU A 196 13.45 9.93 16.96
CA LEU A 196 12.95 8.75 17.67
C LEU A 196 13.52 8.58 19.08
N ALA A 197 14.59 9.28 19.46
CA ALA A 197 15.21 9.16 20.77
C ALA A 197 14.25 9.35 21.96
N PRO A 198 13.32 10.33 21.97
CA PRO A 198 12.30 10.42 23.01
C PRO A 198 11.24 9.33 22.90
N ILE A 199 10.87 8.89 21.69
CA ILE A 199 9.79 7.92 21.44
C ILE A 199 10.18 6.51 21.90
N VAL A 200 11.45 6.14 21.80
CA VAL A 200 11.99 4.87 22.36
C VAL A 200 11.74 4.75 23.87
N LYS A 201 11.58 5.87 24.57
CA LYS A 201 11.30 5.93 26.01
C LYS A 201 9.81 6.07 26.33
N SER A 202 8.94 5.88 25.33
CA SER A 202 7.49 5.99 25.48
C SER A 202 6.97 4.96 26.49
N ASP A 203 5.97 5.35 27.29
CA ASP A 203 5.24 4.47 28.19
C ASP A 203 4.33 3.45 27.45
N LYS A 204 4.18 3.60 26.12
CA LYS A 204 3.49 2.66 25.23
C LYS A 204 4.50 1.63 24.69
N PRO A 205 4.52 0.37 25.20
CA PRO A 205 5.57 -0.60 24.85
C PRO A 205 5.65 -0.90 23.34
N GLY A 206 4.50 -0.98 22.65
CA GLY A 206 4.46 -1.23 21.21
C GLY A 206 5.12 -0.10 20.40
N VAL A 207 4.89 1.15 20.79
CA VAL A 207 5.50 2.34 20.15
C VAL A 207 7.01 2.34 20.39
N ALA A 208 7.43 2.07 21.62
CA ALA A 208 8.87 2.03 21.97
C ALA A 208 9.62 0.94 21.18
N VAL A 209 9.01 -0.24 21.00
CA VAL A 209 9.58 -1.34 20.20
C VAL A 209 9.72 -0.91 18.75
N LEU A 210 8.67 -0.40 18.12
CA LEU A 210 8.72 0.07 16.72
C LEU A 210 9.78 1.16 16.51
N ALA A 211 9.84 2.14 17.41
CA ALA A 211 10.85 3.20 17.35
C ALA A 211 12.28 2.64 17.47
N SER A 212 12.49 1.65 18.34
CA SER A 212 13.79 0.98 18.50
C SER A 212 14.18 0.20 17.25
N GLU A 213 13.25 -0.52 16.64
CA GLU A 213 13.49 -1.26 15.39
C GLU A 213 13.85 -0.32 14.22
N ILE A 214 13.15 0.81 14.08
CA ILE A 214 13.47 1.80 13.04
C ILE A 214 14.89 2.34 13.23
N LYS A 215 15.28 2.65 14.46
CA LYS A 215 16.63 3.13 14.78
C LYS A 215 17.70 2.10 14.44
N LEU A 216 17.51 0.85 14.85
CA LEU A 216 18.46 -0.23 14.55
C LEU A 216 18.64 -0.40 13.03
N GLU A 217 17.57 -0.38 12.26
CA GLU A 217 17.65 -0.47 10.81
C GLU A 217 18.38 0.75 10.21
N ALA A 218 18.06 1.96 10.66
CA ALA A 218 18.73 3.18 10.22
C ALA A 218 20.24 3.18 10.51
N GLU A 219 20.67 2.65 11.65
CA GLU A 219 22.09 2.52 12.01
C GLU A 219 22.83 1.45 11.21
N TYR A 220 22.14 0.37 10.83
CA TYR A 220 22.73 -0.74 10.07
C TYR A 220 23.14 -0.34 8.65
N TRP A 221 22.38 0.55 8.00
CA TRP A 221 22.61 0.94 6.60
C TRP A 221 23.63 2.10 6.44
N HIS A 222 24.08 2.73 7.50
CA HIS A 222 24.95 3.91 7.50
C HIS A 222 26.00 3.93 8.63
#